data_85625670211e981b1fd2281131b3dabe
#
_entry.id   85625670211e981b1fd2281131b3dabe
#
_cell.length_a   1.000
_cell.length_b   1.000
_cell.length_c   1.000
_cell.angle_alpha   90.00
_cell.angle_beta   90.00
_cell.angle_gamma   90.00
#
_symmetry.space_group_name_H-M   'P 1'
#
loop_
_entity.id
_entity.type
_entity.pdbx_description
1 polymer ?
#
loop_
_entity_poly.entity_id
_entity_poly.type
_entity_poly.pdbx_seq_one_letter_code
_entity_poly.pdbx_strand_id
1 'polypeptide(L)'
;KDNCPEYLKKTNFDFLKDNIQKIKIETSYVSDYLEVTDVKFTRFILLDHLDWMTYKEVLREAKLIKKNNRKVQGIFRSGNKFPWYLNILKENFKIKDLTFESVNDRLGTYPGFYKFNS
;
A
#
# COMPACT_ATOMS: atom_id res chain seq x y z
N LYS A 1 -24.39 9.20 5.65
CA LYS A 1 -23.95 8.91 7.04
C LYS A 1 -23.37 7.51 7.21
N ASP A 2 -23.72 6.56 6.36
CA ASP A 2 -23.32 5.14 6.51
C ASP A 2 -21.94 4.80 5.93
N ASN A 3 -21.26 5.79 5.35
CA ASN A 3 -19.95 5.64 4.73
C ASN A 3 -18.82 6.35 5.52
N CYS A 4 -18.95 6.47 6.84
CA CYS A 4 -17.91 7.03 7.69
C CYS A 4 -16.84 5.95 7.95
N PRO A 5 -15.53 6.21 7.67
CA PRO A 5 -14.47 5.30 8.05
C PRO A 5 -14.51 4.96 9.52
N GLU A 6 -14.18 3.72 9.87
CA GLU A 6 -14.19 3.24 11.25
C GLU A 6 -13.35 4.12 12.19
N TYR A 7 -12.18 4.57 11.72
CA TYR A 7 -11.28 5.41 12.52
C TYR A 7 -11.81 6.83 12.80
N LEU A 8 -12.83 7.30 12.07
CA LEU A 8 -13.49 8.58 12.30
C LEU A 8 -14.75 8.46 13.17
N LYS A 9 -15.15 7.25 13.52
CA LYS A 9 -16.30 7.06 14.41
C LYS A 9 -15.94 7.42 15.84
N LYS A 10 -16.82 8.20 16.49
CA LYS A 10 -16.64 8.61 17.89
C LYS A 10 -16.39 7.42 18.82
N THR A 11 -17.05 6.30 18.59
CA THR A 11 -16.89 5.06 19.37
C THR A 11 -15.48 4.49 19.37
N ASN A 12 -14.67 4.82 18.35
CA ASN A 12 -13.31 4.32 18.19
C ASN A 12 -12.25 5.34 18.66
N PHE A 13 -12.67 6.53 19.09
CA PHE A 13 -11.76 7.61 19.44
C PHE A 13 -10.84 7.25 20.61
N ASP A 14 -11.41 6.77 21.70
CA ASP A 14 -10.64 6.42 22.91
C ASP A 14 -9.66 5.28 22.63
N PHE A 15 -10.12 4.25 21.89
CA PHE A 15 -9.23 3.17 21.44
C PHE A 15 -8.05 3.68 20.60
N LEU A 16 -8.29 4.59 19.65
CA LEU A 16 -7.22 5.16 18.83
C LEU A 16 -6.27 6.02 19.65
N LYS A 17 -6.80 6.85 20.54
CA LYS A 17 -6.02 7.70 21.44
C LYS A 17 -5.08 6.86 22.32
N ASP A 18 -5.59 5.78 22.90
CA ASP A 18 -4.83 4.90 23.79
C ASP A 18 -3.77 4.07 23.04
N ASN A 19 -3.86 4.00 21.71
CA ASN A 19 -2.93 3.25 20.87
C ASN A 19 -2.03 4.14 19.99
N ILE A 20 -2.09 5.46 20.12
CA ILE A 20 -1.34 6.39 19.27
C ILE A 20 0.17 6.17 19.32
N GLN A 21 0.71 5.74 20.46
CA GLN A 21 2.13 5.43 20.66
C GLN A 21 2.62 4.25 19.81
N LYS A 22 1.72 3.46 19.22
CA LYS A 22 2.07 2.37 18.31
C LYS A 22 2.37 2.86 16.89
N ILE A 23 2.04 4.12 16.58
CA ILE A 23 2.32 4.74 15.30
C ILE A 23 3.75 5.27 15.33
N LYS A 24 4.56 4.84 14.35
CA LYS A 24 5.87 5.41 14.07
C LYS A 24 5.78 6.21 12.78
N ILE A 25 6.35 7.41 12.79
CA ILE A 25 6.41 8.30 11.63
C ILE A 25 7.88 8.40 11.23
N GLU A 26 8.16 8.08 9.97
CA GLU A 26 9.50 8.16 9.40
C GLU A 26 9.45 8.97 8.10
N THR A 27 10.43 9.84 7.91
CA THR A 27 10.59 10.59 6.65
C THR A 27 11.65 9.91 5.81
N SER A 28 11.22 9.00 4.94
CA SER A 28 12.11 8.19 4.10
C SER A 28 11.36 7.66 2.89
N TYR A 29 12.10 7.30 1.84
CA TYR A 29 11.54 6.41 0.83
C TYR A 29 11.26 5.03 1.44
N VAL A 30 10.18 4.38 1.01
CA VAL A 30 9.83 3.03 1.49
C VAL A 30 10.98 2.05 1.27
N SER A 31 11.61 2.10 0.09
CA SER A 31 12.75 1.26 -0.25
C SER A 31 13.94 1.49 0.67
N ASP A 32 14.28 2.75 1.00
CA ASP A 32 15.43 3.05 1.86
C ASP A 32 15.17 2.58 3.30
N TYR A 33 13.97 2.78 3.80
CA TYR A 33 13.57 2.27 5.10
C TYR A 33 13.61 0.74 5.17
N LEU A 34 13.09 0.05 4.14
CA LEU A 34 13.10 -1.42 4.08
C LEU A 34 14.51 -2.02 3.99
N GLU A 35 15.47 -1.26 3.46
CA GLU A 35 16.86 -1.72 3.32
C GLU A 35 17.59 -1.79 4.67
N VAL A 36 17.27 -0.88 5.59
CA VAL A 36 17.98 -0.74 6.87
C VAL A 36 17.20 -1.29 8.07
N THR A 37 15.90 -1.54 7.92
CA THR A 37 15.07 -2.02 9.05
C THR A 37 15.10 -3.53 9.20
N ASP A 38 15.12 -4.01 10.45
CA ASP A 38 14.93 -5.42 10.78
C ASP A 38 13.44 -5.79 10.96
N VAL A 39 12.55 -4.80 10.95
CA VAL A 39 11.11 -5.00 11.12
C VAL A 39 10.53 -5.75 9.92
N LYS A 40 9.77 -6.81 10.20
CA LYS A 40 9.06 -7.59 9.17
C LYS A 40 7.62 -7.11 9.04
N PHE A 41 7.32 -6.50 7.91
CA PHE A 41 5.98 -6.02 7.62
C PHE A 41 5.16 -7.10 6.92
N THR A 42 3.90 -7.23 7.30
CA THR A 42 2.96 -8.18 6.66
C THR A 42 1.90 -7.47 5.83
N ARG A 43 1.77 -6.16 5.97
CA ARG A 43 0.78 -5.33 5.28
C ARG A 43 1.40 -4.07 4.74
N PHE A 44 1.05 -3.73 3.50
CA PHE A 44 1.49 -2.51 2.80
C PHE A 44 0.29 -1.77 2.23
N ILE A 45 0.27 -0.47 2.41
CA ILE A 45 -0.67 0.44 1.76
C ILE A 45 0.18 1.45 1.00
N LEU A 46 0.34 1.21 -0.29
CA LEU A 46 1.28 1.96 -1.13
C LEU A 46 0.59 3.07 -1.94
N LEU A 47 -0.59 3.52 -1.60
CA LEU A 47 -1.32 4.56 -2.34
C LEU A 47 -0.90 4.63 -3.83
N ASP A 48 -0.53 5.81 -4.32
CA ASP A 48 -0.15 6.08 -5.73
C ASP A 48 1.32 6.44 -5.92
N HIS A 49 2.17 6.29 -4.89
CA HIS A 49 3.57 6.73 -4.99
C HIS A 49 4.36 5.99 -6.07
N LEU A 50 3.97 4.77 -6.45
CA LEU A 50 4.59 4.02 -7.54
C LEU A 50 4.44 4.71 -8.91
N ASP A 51 3.40 5.53 -9.09
CA ASP A 51 3.18 6.28 -10.34
C ASP A 51 4.27 7.32 -10.62
N TRP A 52 4.95 7.77 -9.57
CA TRP A 52 5.98 8.81 -9.59
C TRP A 52 7.41 8.25 -9.63
N MET A 53 7.56 6.94 -9.59
CA MET A 53 8.84 6.24 -9.54
C MET A 53 9.34 5.88 -10.94
N THR A 54 10.67 5.77 -11.06
CA THR A 54 11.32 5.19 -12.23
C THR A 54 11.26 3.65 -12.20
N TYR A 55 11.56 3.00 -13.33
CA TYR A 55 11.63 1.54 -13.43
C TYR A 55 12.56 0.92 -12.36
N LYS A 56 13.74 1.53 -12.16
CA LYS A 56 14.73 1.02 -11.19
C LYS A 56 14.22 1.09 -9.74
N GLU A 57 13.53 2.16 -9.41
CA GLU A 57 12.97 2.38 -8.07
C GLU A 57 11.84 1.40 -7.78
N VAL A 58 10.88 1.23 -8.69
CA VAL A 58 9.81 0.24 -8.52
C VAL A 58 10.36 -1.17 -8.39
N LEU A 59 11.34 -1.54 -9.23
CA LEU A 59 11.96 -2.87 -9.16
C LEU A 59 12.70 -3.09 -7.83
N ARG A 60 13.44 -2.07 -7.35
CA ARG A 60 14.12 -2.11 -6.05
C ARG A 60 13.13 -2.30 -4.91
N GLU A 61 12.07 -1.49 -4.88
CA GLU A 61 11.05 -1.55 -3.84
C GLU A 61 10.34 -2.91 -3.81
N ALA A 62 9.91 -3.41 -4.97
CA ALA A 62 9.28 -4.74 -5.08
C ALA A 62 10.18 -5.86 -4.55
N LYS A 63 11.48 -5.84 -4.90
CA LYS A 63 12.46 -6.82 -4.41
C LYS A 63 12.65 -6.73 -2.89
N LEU A 64 12.73 -5.53 -2.32
CA LEU A 64 12.90 -5.32 -0.89
C LEU A 64 11.67 -5.77 -0.11
N ILE A 65 10.47 -5.45 -0.57
CA ILE A 65 9.22 -5.95 0.02
C ILE A 65 9.21 -7.49 0.03
N LYS A 66 9.59 -8.12 -1.07
CA LYS A 66 9.64 -9.58 -1.17
C LYS A 66 10.72 -10.21 -0.32
N LYS A 67 11.93 -9.66 -0.30
CA LYS A 67 13.09 -10.17 0.43
C LYS A 67 12.88 -10.16 1.94
N ASN A 68 12.31 -9.09 2.45
CA ASN A 68 12.19 -8.86 3.89
C ASN A 68 10.98 -9.56 4.52
N ASN A 69 10.06 -10.10 3.72
CA ASN A 69 8.77 -10.56 4.23
C ASN A 69 8.30 -11.84 3.54
N ARG A 70 8.07 -12.91 4.34
CA ARG A 70 7.64 -14.23 3.81
C ARG A 70 6.18 -14.28 3.38
N LYS A 71 5.31 -13.52 4.06
CA LYS A 71 3.87 -13.43 3.75
C LYS A 71 3.46 -11.97 3.75
N VAL A 72 3.39 -11.41 2.57
CA VAL A 72 3.03 -10.01 2.36
C VAL A 72 1.68 -9.92 1.69
N GLN A 73 0.88 -8.98 2.14
CA GLN A 73 -0.29 -8.49 1.41
C GLN A 73 -0.22 -6.98 1.36
N GLY A 74 -0.57 -6.42 0.22
CA GLY A 74 -0.66 -4.98 0.10
C GLY A 74 -1.71 -4.56 -0.91
N ILE A 75 -2.01 -3.28 -0.85
CA ILE A 75 -2.85 -2.60 -1.83
C ILE A 75 -2.11 -1.40 -2.37
N PHE A 76 -2.38 -1.06 -3.61
CA PHE A 76 -1.94 0.20 -4.21
C PHE A 76 -3.01 0.74 -5.15
N ARG A 77 -2.95 2.03 -5.38
CA ARG A 77 -3.78 2.77 -6.33
C ARG A 77 -2.92 3.33 -7.43
N SER A 78 -3.51 3.68 -8.54
CA SER A 78 -2.82 4.34 -9.64
C SER A 78 -3.75 5.31 -10.35
N GLY A 79 -3.21 6.44 -10.77
CA GLY A 79 -3.84 7.38 -11.70
C GLY A 79 -4.01 6.80 -13.11
N ASN A 80 -3.51 5.59 -13.35
CA ASN A 80 -3.67 4.87 -14.60
C ASN A 80 -4.34 3.50 -14.34
N LYS A 81 -5.34 3.16 -15.16
CA LYS A 81 -6.00 1.86 -15.07
C LYS A 81 -5.06 0.68 -15.34
N PHE A 82 -4.05 0.88 -16.17
CA PHE A 82 -3.04 -0.13 -16.50
C PHE A 82 -1.65 0.49 -16.33
N PRO A 83 -1.18 0.67 -15.09
CA PRO A 83 0.11 1.31 -14.85
C PRO A 83 1.24 0.47 -15.42
N TRP A 84 2.22 1.15 -16.00
CA TRP A 84 3.36 0.53 -16.71
C TRP A 84 4.16 -0.45 -15.85
N TYR A 85 4.18 -0.24 -14.55
CA TYR A 85 4.93 -1.08 -13.60
C TYR A 85 4.21 -2.37 -13.17
N LEU A 86 2.99 -2.63 -13.65
CA LEU A 86 2.26 -3.86 -13.30
C LEU A 86 3.05 -5.14 -13.62
N ASN A 87 3.81 -5.16 -14.72
CA ASN A 87 4.60 -6.32 -15.07
C ASN A 87 5.72 -6.58 -14.07
N ILE A 88 6.40 -5.53 -13.59
CA ILE A 88 7.41 -5.65 -12.53
C ILE A 88 6.80 -6.25 -11.25
N LEU A 89 5.61 -5.78 -10.88
CA LEU A 89 4.93 -6.29 -9.69
C LEU A 89 4.47 -7.73 -9.87
N LYS A 90 3.97 -8.12 -11.06
CA LYS A 90 3.55 -9.50 -11.37
C LYS A 90 4.70 -10.51 -11.32
N GLU A 91 5.93 -10.10 -11.63
CA GLU A 91 7.12 -10.95 -11.50
C GLU A 91 7.47 -11.26 -10.03
N ASN A 92 7.05 -10.40 -9.12
CA ASN A 92 7.38 -10.50 -7.70
C ASN A 92 6.21 -10.98 -6.83
N PHE A 93 4.96 -10.71 -7.25
CA PHE A 93 3.74 -10.92 -6.46
C PHE A 93 2.59 -11.45 -7.32
N LYS A 94 1.64 -12.10 -6.67
CA LYS A 94 0.32 -12.37 -7.25
C LYS A 94 -0.50 -11.07 -7.18
N ILE A 95 -0.89 -10.54 -8.33
CA ILE A 95 -1.68 -9.29 -8.42
C ILE A 95 -3.14 -9.62 -8.71
N LYS A 96 -4.05 -9.02 -7.94
CA LYS A 96 -5.50 -9.01 -8.19
C LYS A 96 -5.94 -7.57 -8.48
N ASP A 97 -6.63 -7.39 -9.60
CA ASP A 97 -7.31 -6.13 -9.92
C ASP A 97 -8.58 -6.03 -9.07
N LEU A 98 -8.71 -4.95 -8.33
CA LEU A 98 -9.85 -4.61 -7.47
C LEU A 98 -10.59 -3.36 -7.96
N THR A 99 -10.31 -2.90 -9.18
CA THR A 99 -10.87 -1.65 -9.71
C THR A 99 -12.41 -1.64 -9.70
N PHE A 100 -13.04 -2.78 -9.98
CA PHE A 100 -14.50 -2.89 -9.89
C PHE A 100 -15.02 -2.88 -8.46
N GLU A 101 -14.25 -3.37 -7.49
CA GLU A 101 -14.61 -3.38 -6.08
C GLU A 101 -14.53 -1.97 -5.46
N SER A 102 -13.84 -1.03 -6.15
CA SER A 102 -13.69 0.36 -5.73
C SER A 102 -14.85 1.28 -6.15
N VAL A 103 -15.94 0.77 -6.71
CA VAL A 103 -17.11 1.57 -7.14
C VAL A 103 -17.67 2.43 -6.01
N ASN A 104 -17.52 1.99 -4.76
CA ASN A 104 -17.92 2.73 -3.56
C ASN A 104 -16.77 3.57 -2.96
N ASP A 105 -15.63 3.69 -3.67
CA ASP A 105 -14.52 4.51 -3.22
C ASP A 105 -14.90 5.99 -3.28
N ARG A 106 -14.78 6.67 -2.15
CA ARG A 106 -15.12 8.09 -2.04
C ARG A 106 -14.21 9.01 -2.83
N LEU A 107 -12.98 8.57 -3.07
CA LEU A 107 -12.01 9.43 -3.74
C LEU A 107 -12.28 9.54 -5.24
N GLY A 108 -12.77 8.46 -5.89
CA GLY A 108 -13.14 8.46 -7.30
C GLY A 108 -12.05 8.88 -8.29
N THR A 109 -10.84 9.19 -7.78
CA THR A 109 -9.76 9.79 -8.55
C THR A 109 -8.78 8.76 -9.12
N TYR A 110 -8.83 7.52 -8.63
CA TYR A 110 -7.91 6.47 -9.04
C TYR A 110 -8.60 5.42 -9.90
N PRO A 111 -8.36 5.41 -11.23
CA PRO A 111 -8.92 4.43 -12.14
C PRO A 111 -8.29 3.02 -11.97
N GLY A 112 -7.19 2.89 -11.27
CA GLY A 112 -6.54 1.63 -10.94
C GLY A 112 -6.51 1.37 -9.43
N PHE A 113 -7.01 0.18 -9.01
CA PHE A 113 -6.92 -0.28 -7.63
C PHE A 113 -6.56 -1.76 -7.61
N TYR A 114 -5.49 -2.11 -6.92
CA TYR A 114 -4.89 -3.42 -6.98
C TYR A 114 -4.53 -3.95 -5.60
N LYS A 115 -4.59 -5.28 -5.47
CA LYS A 115 -4.05 -6.03 -4.33
C LYS A 115 -2.88 -6.87 -4.81
N PHE A 116 -1.83 -6.97 -3.98
CA PHE A 116 -0.73 -7.89 -4.20
C PHE A 116 -0.51 -8.82 -3.00
N ASN A 117 -0.04 -10.03 -3.27
CA ASN A 117 0.34 -11.02 -2.27
C ASN A 117 1.64 -11.70 -2.70
N SER A 118 2.50 -12.07 -1.73
CA SER A 118 3.62 -12.98 -1.97
C SER A 118 3.16 -14.43 -1.91
#